data_6ee86bebdfc37a913c687d1f1ea0d55d
#
_entry.id   6ee86bebdfc37a913c687d1f1ea0d55d
#
_cell.length_a   1.000
_cell.length_b   1.000
_cell.length_c   1.000
_cell.angle_alpha   90.00
_cell.angle_beta   90.00
_cell.angle_gamma   90.00
#
_symmetry.space_group_name_H-M   'P 1'
#
loop_
_entity.id
_entity.type
_entity.pdbx_description
1 polymer ?
#
loop_
_entity_poly.entity_id
_entity_poly.type
_entity_poly.pdbx_seq_one_letter_code
_entity_poly.pdbx_strand_id
1 'polypeptide(L)'
;GLEPYDVQNWVKRGFVSSPVGRVYSKDQFARICIINLLRESLMLPDIIKMLGSINGNLSDESDDLICDSELYHKYVDITADCNALKLGDGAIMPAVEAAAADYKEPQPGAKKRLVGVLSVMAYAHLAKTAKAKAMELLCGLDG
;
A
#
# COMPACT_ATOMS: atom_id res chain seq x y z
N GLY A 1 -0.71 7.81 14.64
CA GLY A 1 -1.24 6.48 14.52
C GLY A 1 -2.64 6.44 13.94
N LEU A 2 -3.17 5.27 13.79
CA LEU A 2 -4.50 5.04 13.26
C LEU A 2 -5.54 5.17 14.38
N GLU A 3 -6.50 6.07 14.18
CA GLU A 3 -7.60 6.31 15.12
C GLU A 3 -8.91 5.73 14.55
N PRO A 4 -9.85 5.32 15.43
CA PRO A 4 -11.18 4.87 14.96
C PRO A 4 -11.89 5.89 14.07
N TYR A 5 -11.70 7.17 14.37
CA TYR A 5 -12.26 8.27 13.58
C TYR A 5 -11.77 8.24 12.13
N ASP A 6 -10.48 7.93 11.92
CA ASP A 6 -9.90 7.85 10.57
C ASP A 6 -10.61 6.79 9.75
N VAL A 7 -10.77 5.59 10.31
CA VAL A 7 -11.42 4.46 9.63
C VAL A 7 -12.87 4.78 9.31
N GLN A 8 -13.60 5.35 10.27
CA GLN A 8 -15.01 5.75 10.07
C GLN A 8 -15.13 6.78 8.94
N ASN A 9 -14.22 7.75 8.91
CA ASN A 9 -14.20 8.76 7.85
C ASN A 9 -13.91 8.14 6.47
N TRP A 10 -12.99 7.20 6.40
CA TRP A 10 -12.66 6.52 5.13
C TRP A 10 -13.84 5.69 4.61
N VAL A 11 -14.57 5.02 5.51
CA VAL A 11 -15.79 4.29 5.15
C VAL A 11 -16.85 5.27 4.65
N LYS A 12 -17.08 6.37 5.38
CA LYS A 12 -18.05 7.40 5.00
C LYS A 12 -17.75 8.00 3.64
N ARG A 13 -16.46 8.21 3.33
CA ARG A 13 -16.01 8.78 2.04
C ARG A 13 -15.94 7.75 0.92
N GLY A 14 -16.25 6.49 1.18
CA GLY A 14 -16.22 5.43 0.18
C GLY A 14 -14.84 4.90 -0.17
N PHE A 15 -13.84 5.14 0.67
CA PHE A 15 -12.46 4.65 0.44
C PHE A 15 -12.29 3.21 0.93
N VAL A 16 -13.10 2.81 1.88
CA VAL A 16 -13.19 1.45 2.43
C VAL A 16 -14.66 1.08 2.46
N SER A 17 -15.01 -0.16 2.08
CA SER A 17 -16.38 -0.62 2.15
C SER A 17 -16.83 -0.79 3.61
N SER A 18 -18.15 -0.65 3.84
CA SER A 18 -18.71 -0.75 5.19
C SER A 18 -18.53 -2.15 5.77
N PRO A 19 -18.23 -2.26 7.08
CA PRO A 19 -18.15 -3.57 7.72
C PRO A 19 -19.52 -4.22 7.81
N VAL A 20 -19.56 -5.54 7.74
CA VAL A 20 -20.79 -6.32 7.95
C VAL A 20 -20.88 -6.70 9.42
N GLY A 21 -21.97 -6.29 10.09
CA GLY A 21 -22.15 -6.61 11.51
C GLY A 21 -21.03 -6.07 12.40
N ARG A 22 -20.47 -4.90 12.06
CA ARG A 22 -19.35 -4.27 12.76
C ARG A 22 -18.03 -5.05 12.67
N VAL A 23 -17.94 -6.01 11.77
CA VAL A 23 -16.73 -6.81 11.55
C VAL A 23 -16.17 -6.49 10.17
N TYR A 24 -14.89 -6.13 10.12
CA TYR A 24 -14.17 -5.94 8.86
C TYR A 24 -13.65 -7.27 8.36
N SER A 25 -13.80 -7.52 7.06
CA SER A 25 -13.19 -8.66 6.41
C SER A 25 -11.66 -8.50 6.36
N LYS A 26 -10.97 -9.60 6.03
CA LYS A 26 -9.53 -9.57 5.83
C LYS A 26 -9.12 -8.55 4.77
N ASP A 27 -9.86 -8.47 3.65
CA ASP A 27 -9.57 -7.52 2.59
C ASP A 27 -9.86 -6.07 3.00
N GLN A 28 -10.95 -5.83 3.72
CA GLN A 28 -11.25 -4.50 4.26
C GLN A 28 -10.15 -4.03 5.22
N PHE A 29 -9.72 -4.92 6.10
CA PHE A 29 -8.64 -4.61 7.04
C PHE A 29 -7.32 -4.34 6.32
N ALA A 30 -6.98 -5.15 5.31
CA ALA A 30 -5.78 -4.94 4.50
C ALA A 30 -5.80 -3.57 3.82
N ARG A 31 -6.94 -3.17 3.26
CA ARG A 31 -7.09 -1.86 2.63
C ARG A 31 -6.87 -0.73 3.63
N ILE A 32 -7.43 -0.86 4.83
CA ILE A 32 -7.20 0.10 5.92
C ILE A 32 -5.71 0.21 6.24
N CYS A 33 -5.01 -0.92 6.34
CA CYS A 33 -3.57 -0.94 6.60
C CYS A 33 -2.78 -0.26 5.49
N ILE A 34 -3.12 -0.53 4.22
CA ILE A 34 -2.46 0.07 3.06
C ILE A 34 -2.62 1.60 3.11
N ILE A 35 -3.83 2.09 3.30
CA ILE A 35 -4.09 3.54 3.38
C ILE A 35 -3.29 4.16 4.54
N ASN A 36 -3.33 3.52 5.70
CA ASN A 36 -2.63 4.03 6.88
C ASN A 36 -1.11 4.12 6.68
N LEU A 37 -0.51 3.12 6.05
CA LEU A 37 0.93 3.11 5.80
C LEU A 37 1.34 4.15 4.76
N LEU A 38 0.53 4.34 3.72
CA LEU A 38 0.88 5.22 2.61
C LEU A 38 0.60 6.69 2.90
N ARG A 39 -0.33 7.02 3.79
CA ARG A 39 -0.71 8.41 4.06
C ARG A 39 0.39 9.25 4.69
N GLU A 40 1.46 8.63 5.16
CA GLU A 40 2.62 9.36 5.65
C GLU A 40 3.49 9.91 4.52
N SER A 41 3.39 9.34 3.34
CA SER A 41 4.21 9.70 2.17
C SER A 41 3.39 10.25 1.00
N LEU A 42 2.11 9.90 0.91
CA LEU A 42 1.24 10.26 -0.20
C LEU A 42 -0.03 10.93 0.32
N MET A 43 -0.58 11.82 -0.50
CA MET A 43 -1.88 12.41 -0.21
C MET A 43 -2.98 11.36 -0.37
N LEU A 44 -4.01 11.45 0.46
CA LEU A 44 -5.11 10.48 0.44
C LEU A 44 -5.78 10.33 -0.95
N PRO A 45 -6.06 11.42 -1.69
CA PRO A 45 -6.60 11.28 -3.05
C PRO A 45 -5.70 10.47 -3.98
N ASP A 46 -4.38 10.59 -3.86
CA ASP A 46 -3.44 9.84 -4.69
C ASP A 46 -3.45 8.35 -4.34
N ILE A 47 -3.55 8.03 -3.06
CA ILE A 47 -3.66 6.65 -2.59
C ILE A 47 -4.93 6.00 -3.16
N ILE A 48 -6.04 6.69 -3.10
CA ILE A 48 -7.33 6.19 -3.58
C ILE A 48 -7.31 6.02 -5.10
N LYS A 49 -6.69 6.97 -5.83
CA LYS A 49 -6.50 6.85 -7.27
C LYS A 49 -5.66 5.61 -7.62
N MET A 50 -4.58 5.38 -6.89
CA MET A 50 -3.73 4.22 -7.09
C MET A 50 -4.50 2.91 -6.86
N LEU A 51 -5.21 2.79 -5.74
CA LEU A 51 -6.01 1.60 -5.44
C LEU A 51 -7.13 1.41 -6.46
N GLY A 52 -7.75 2.49 -6.92
CA GLY A 52 -8.78 2.47 -7.95
C GLY A 52 -8.28 1.95 -9.30
N SER A 53 -6.99 2.05 -9.58
CA SER A 53 -6.41 1.51 -10.82
C SER A 53 -6.38 -0.02 -10.85
N ILE A 54 -6.47 -0.66 -9.69
CA ILE A 54 -6.46 -2.11 -9.52
C ILE A 54 -7.86 -2.62 -9.13
N ASN A 55 -8.50 -1.97 -8.18
CA ASN A 55 -9.76 -2.39 -7.57
C ASN A 55 -10.69 -1.18 -7.49
N GLY A 56 -11.31 -0.80 -8.62
CA GLY A 56 -12.04 0.46 -8.74
C GLY A 56 -13.39 0.48 -8.06
N ASN A 57 -14.05 -0.66 -7.90
CA ASN A 57 -15.41 -0.73 -7.35
C ASN A 57 -15.41 -1.54 -6.07
N LEU A 58 -15.62 -0.86 -4.93
CA LEU A 58 -15.64 -1.51 -3.61
C LEU A 58 -16.84 -2.42 -3.39
N SER A 59 -17.94 -2.19 -4.11
CA SER A 59 -19.17 -2.99 -3.97
C SER A 59 -19.21 -4.20 -4.91
N ASP A 60 -18.32 -4.26 -5.89
CA ASP A 60 -18.22 -5.35 -6.86
C ASP A 60 -16.77 -5.79 -6.97
N GLU A 61 -16.43 -6.92 -6.34
CA GLU A 61 -15.08 -7.48 -6.33
C GLU A 61 -14.81 -8.37 -7.55
N SER A 62 -15.81 -8.57 -8.42
CA SER A 62 -15.67 -9.46 -9.58
C SER A 62 -14.66 -8.95 -10.60
N ASP A 63 -14.40 -7.65 -10.63
CA ASP A 63 -13.44 -7.00 -11.54
C ASP A 63 -12.10 -6.70 -10.89
N ASP A 64 -11.89 -7.10 -9.64
CA ASP A 64 -10.63 -6.87 -8.94
C ASP A 64 -9.49 -7.61 -9.63
N LEU A 65 -8.40 -6.90 -9.90
CA LEU A 65 -7.20 -7.50 -10.47
C LEU A 65 -6.40 -8.28 -9.42
N ILE A 66 -6.53 -7.90 -8.16
CA ILE A 66 -5.92 -8.57 -7.01
C ILE A 66 -6.70 -8.18 -5.77
N CYS A 67 -6.92 -9.09 -4.82
CA CYS A 67 -7.57 -8.72 -3.58
C CYS A 67 -6.61 -7.91 -2.68
N ASP A 68 -7.19 -7.05 -1.85
CA ASP A 68 -6.40 -6.12 -1.03
C ASP A 68 -5.47 -6.85 -0.04
N SER A 69 -5.87 -8.01 0.48
CA SER A 69 -5.01 -8.79 1.37
C SER A 69 -3.79 -9.35 0.65
N GLU A 70 -3.93 -9.81 -0.60
CA GLU A 70 -2.80 -10.29 -1.39
C GLU A 70 -1.88 -9.13 -1.77
N LEU A 71 -2.43 -7.99 -2.14
CA LEU A 71 -1.65 -6.78 -2.41
C LEU A 71 -0.83 -6.37 -1.19
N TYR A 72 -1.44 -6.39 -0.01
CA TYR A 72 -0.76 -6.07 1.23
C TYR A 72 0.38 -7.05 1.53
N HIS A 73 0.16 -8.35 1.33
CA HIS A 73 1.21 -9.36 1.54
C HIS A 73 2.40 -9.14 0.61
N LYS A 74 2.15 -8.83 -0.66
CA LYS A 74 3.23 -8.52 -1.61
C LYS A 74 4.01 -7.28 -1.19
N TYR A 75 3.33 -6.27 -0.70
CA TYR A 75 3.98 -5.07 -0.16
C TYR A 75 4.86 -5.40 1.06
N VAL A 76 4.36 -6.23 1.98
CA VAL A 76 5.13 -6.65 3.15
C VAL A 76 6.38 -7.44 2.72
N ASP A 77 6.27 -8.32 1.74
CA ASP A 77 7.41 -9.09 1.23
C ASP A 77 8.48 -8.15 0.65
N ILE A 78 8.07 -7.15 -0.12
CA ILE A 78 8.99 -6.16 -0.68
C ILE A 78 9.71 -5.40 0.43
N THR A 79 8.98 -4.93 1.44
CA THR A 79 9.56 -4.12 2.52
C THR A 79 10.41 -4.95 3.48
N ALA A 80 10.13 -6.23 3.62
CA ALA A 80 10.96 -7.13 4.44
C ALA A 80 12.32 -7.41 3.79
N ASP A 81 12.35 -7.59 2.45
CA ASP A 81 13.58 -7.83 1.70
C ASP A 81 14.38 -6.56 1.48
N CYS A 82 13.68 -5.45 1.29
CA CYS A 82 14.30 -4.15 1.12
C CYS A 82 14.63 -3.55 2.47
N ASN A 83 15.81 -3.77 2.96
CA ASN A 83 16.40 -2.84 3.89
C ASN A 83 16.71 -1.57 3.08
N ALA A 84 15.64 -0.86 2.73
CA ALA A 84 15.58 0.06 1.61
C ALA A 84 16.66 1.15 1.65
N LEU A 85 17.04 1.59 2.84
CA LEU A 85 18.09 2.59 2.99
C LEU A 85 19.50 2.05 2.72
N LYS A 86 19.71 0.74 2.93
CA LYS A 86 21.02 0.12 2.66
C LYS A 86 21.17 -0.24 1.20
N LEU A 87 20.06 -0.62 0.56
CA LEU A 87 20.07 -1.15 -0.80
C LEU A 87 19.70 -0.09 -1.84
N GLY A 88 19.04 0.97 -1.39
CA GLY A 88 18.69 2.11 -2.23
C GLY A 88 17.76 1.76 -3.37
N ASP A 89 17.73 2.65 -4.35
CA ASP A 89 16.87 2.58 -5.52
C ASP A 89 17.07 1.29 -6.33
N GLY A 90 18.31 0.82 -6.48
CA GLY A 90 18.64 -0.35 -7.28
C GLY A 90 18.04 -1.66 -6.78
N ALA A 91 17.59 -1.73 -5.53
CA ALA A 91 17.00 -2.94 -4.95
C ALA A 91 15.48 -2.99 -5.05
N ILE A 92 14.82 -1.86 -5.28
CA ILE A 92 13.35 -1.78 -5.26
C ILE A 92 12.75 -2.53 -6.42
N MET A 93 13.17 -2.26 -7.64
CA MET A 93 12.56 -2.89 -8.81
C MET A 93 12.75 -4.41 -8.84
N PRO A 94 13.95 -4.96 -8.53
CA PRO A 94 14.08 -6.42 -8.41
C PRO A 94 13.15 -7.02 -7.35
N ALA A 95 12.96 -6.36 -6.21
CA ALA A 95 12.05 -6.82 -5.16
C ALA A 95 10.59 -6.78 -5.61
N VAL A 96 10.19 -5.74 -6.33
CA VAL A 96 8.84 -5.62 -6.89
C VAL A 96 8.59 -6.74 -7.90
N GLU A 97 9.53 -6.98 -8.80
CA GLU A 97 9.41 -8.03 -9.81
C GLU A 97 9.34 -9.42 -9.16
N ALA A 98 10.14 -9.67 -8.14
CA ALA A 98 10.10 -10.92 -7.38
C ALA A 98 8.74 -11.12 -6.70
N ALA A 99 8.19 -10.07 -6.10
CA ALA A 99 6.88 -10.15 -5.45
C ALA A 99 5.74 -10.38 -6.43
N ALA A 100 5.87 -9.90 -7.67
CA ALA A 100 4.85 -10.08 -8.71
C ALA A 100 5.05 -11.34 -9.56
N ALA A 101 6.14 -12.08 -9.35
CA ALA A 101 6.53 -13.19 -10.23
C ALA A 101 5.50 -14.32 -10.26
N ASP A 102 4.84 -14.62 -9.14
CA ASP A 102 3.84 -15.68 -9.03
C ASP A 102 2.41 -15.22 -9.33
N TYR A 103 2.24 -13.94 -9.62
CA TYR A 103 0.93 -13.38 -9.93
C TYR A 103 0.43 -13.88 -11.28
N LYS A 104 -0.76 -14.48 -11.27
CA LYS A 104 -1.44 -14.91 -12.49
C LYS A 104 -2.43 -13.83 -12.90
N GLU A 105 -2.11 -13.10 -13.96
CA GLU A 105 -2.97 -12.01 -14.38
C GLU A 105 -4.31 -12.53 -14.93
N PRO A 106 -5.43 -11.98 -14.44
CA PRO A 106 -6.76 -12.35 -14.91
C PRO A 106 -7.08 -11.82 -16.31
N GLN A 107 -6.33 -10.80 -16.75
CA GLN A 107 -6.51 -10.19 -18.05
C GLN A 107 -5.19 -9.55 -18.51
N PRO A 108 -4.99 -9.37 -19.82
CA PRO A 108 -3.76 -8.76 -20.34
C PRO A 108 -3.51 -7.37 -19.73
N GLY A 109 -2.27 -7.12 -19.30
CA GLY A 109 -1.87 -5.85 -18.72
C GLY A 109 -2.07 -5.74 -17.21
N ALA A 110 -2.74 -6.68 -16.57
CA ALA A 110 -2.96 -6.65 -15.11
C ALA A 110 -1.64 -6.74 -14.33
N LYS A 111 -0.71 -7.58 -14.77
CA LYS A 111 0.60 -7.69 -14.11
C LYS A 111 1.41 -6.41 -14.20
N LYS A 112 1.39 -5.75 -15.35
CA LYS A 112 2.07 -4.46 -15.54
C LYS A 112 1.51 -3.42 -14.57
N ARG A 113 0.17 -3.41 -14.41
CA ARG A 113 -0.49 -2.50 -13.49
C ARG A 113 -0.15 -2.80 -12.04
N LEU A 114 -0.12 -4.08 -11.67
CA LEU A 114 0.29 -4.52 -10.34
C LEU A 114 1.73 -4.08 -10.03
N VAL A 115 2.66 -4.30 -10.97
CA VAL A 115 4.05 -3.86 -10.82
C VAL A 115 4.11 -2.34 -10.60
N GLY A 116 3.33 -1.57 -11.34
CA GLY A 116 3.24 -0.12 -11.17
C GLY A 116 2.77 0.27 -9.77
N VAL A 117 1.71 -0.35 -9.28
CA VAL A 117 1.18 -0.08 -7.94
C VAL A 117 2.16 -0.49 -6.84
N LEU A 118 2.75 -1.67 -6.94
CA LEU A 118 3.76 -2.12 -5.97
C LEU A 118 4.99 -1.21 -5.97
N SER A 119 5.37 -0.68 -7.13
CA SER A 119 6.48 0.27 -7.24
C SER A 119 6.16 1.58 -6.50
N VAL A 120 4.95 2.12 -6.68
CA VAL A 120 4.50 3.31 -5.94
C VAL A 120 4.56 3.05 -4.43
N MET A 121 4.03 1.92 -3.98
CA MET A 121 4.01 1.55 -2.57
C MET A 121 5.43 1.40 -2.00
N ALA A 122 6.33 0.78 -2.74
CA ALA A 122 7.72 0.58 -2.32
C ALA A 122 8.47 1.91 -2.21
N TYR A 123 8.31 2.81 -3.18
CA TYR A 123 8.93 4.13 -3.12
C TYR A 123 8.32 4.99 -2.01
N ALA A 124 7.02 4.90 -1.75
CA ALA A 124 6.39 5.57 -0.62
C ALA A 124 6.98 5.10 0.72
N HIS A 125 7.23 3.79 0.84
CA HIS A 125 7.90 3.24 2.01
C HIS A 125 9.33 3.76 2.15
N LEU A 126 10.08 3.83 1.06
CA LEU A 126 11.43 4.39 1.06
C LEU A 126 11.43 5.85 1.51
N ALA A 127 10.49 6.65 1.02
CA ALA A 127 10.35 8.06 1.41
C ALA A 127 10.06 8.20 2.90
N LYS A 128 9.16 7.39 3.45
CA LYS A 128 8.84 7.35 4.87
C LYS A 128 10.07 7.00 5.71
N THR A 129 10.82 5.98 5.30
CA THR A 129 12.01 5.52 6.00
C THR A 129 13.12 6.58 5.96
N ALA A 130 13.31 7.22 4.82
CA ALA A 130 14.28 8.29 4.66
C ALA A 130 13.92 9.50 5.53
N LYS A 131 12.65 9.88 5.60
CA LYS A 131 12.17 10.95 6.45
C LYS A 131 12.40 10.63 7.93
N ALA A 132 12.11 9.42 8.37
CA ALA A 132 12.33 8.99 9.73
C ALA A 132 13.82 9.10 10.12
N LYS A 133 14.72 8.72 9.20
CA LYS A 133 16.17 8.88 9.41
C LYS A 133 16.58 10.34 9.51
N ALA A 134 16.03 11.20 8.68
CA ALA A 134 16.29 12.64 8.74
C ALA A 134 15.85 13.22 10.09
N MET A 135 14.69 12.81 10.58
CA MET A 135 14.19 13.28 11.89
C MET A 135 15.06 12.78 13.05
N GLU A 136 15.52 11.54 12.97
CA GLU A 136 16.47 10.99 13.96
C GLU A 136 17.75 11.81 14.00
N LEU A 137 18.32 12.13 12.85
CA LEU A 137 19.53 12.93 12.76
C LEU A 137 19.32 14.37 13.25
N LEU A 138 18.16 14.94 12.95
CA LEU A 138 17.79 16.28 13.42
C LEU A 138 17.73 16.33 14.94
N CYS A 139 17.11 15.35 15.58
CA CYS A 139 17.07 15.25 17.04
C CYS A 139 18.47 15.15 17.65
N GLY A 140 19.40 14.50 16.97
CA GLY A 140 20.80 14.38 17.40
C GLY A 140 21.57 15.71 17.40
N LEU A 141 21.11 16.72 16.65
CA LEU A 141 21.73 18.02 16.62
C LEU A 141 21.47 18.83 17.90
N ASP A 142 20.43 18.52 18.64
CA ASP A 142 20.04 19.22 19.85
C ASP A 142 20.80 18.74 21.11
N GLY A 143 21.48 17.63 20.98
CA GLY A 143 22.26 17.04 22.06
C GLY A 143 23.73 17.01 21.74
#